data_30b5d984374b95842755a37b1325307d
#
_entry.id   30b5d984374b95842755a37b1325307d
#
_cell.length_a   1.000
_cell.length_b   1.000
_cell.length_c   1.000
_cell.angle_alpha   90.00
_cell.angle_beta   90.00
_cell.angle_gamma   90.00
#
_symmetry.space_group_name_H-M   'P 1'
#
loop_
_entity.id
_entity.type
_entity.pdbx_description
1 polymer ?
#
loop_
_entity_poly.entity_id
_entity_poly.type
_entity_poly.pdbx_seq_one_letter_code
_entity_poly.pdbx_strand_id
1 'polypeptide(L)'
;MAYTQVATIATDDHHTLQEFRASVGAQWTFLSDPGRTVQQDLDIQEYTDPEHNPMIPHTLVLKPGLVVHSVYNGYWFWGRPSVYDLWHDLRSATSEIRPDWDLSTPGLREAWDAQDYSKFHGWDRRSPGSKPTSYIEPSTG
;
A
#
# COMPACT_ATOMS: atom_id res chain seq x y z
N MET A 1 2.84 2.61 -10.11
CA MET A 1 2.74 1.89 -8.81
C MET A 1 1.62 0.87 -8.92
N ALA A 2 1.74 -0.07 -9.84
CA ALA A 2 0.66 -0.96 -10.26
C ALA A 2 0.29 -2.07 -9.25
N TYR A 3 0.99 -2.18 -8.12
CA TYR A 3 0.81 -3.29 -7.17
C TYR A 3 0.54 -2.83 -5.74
N THR A 4 0.22 -1.55 -5.58
CA THR A 4 -0.13 -0.98 -4.28
C THR A 4 -1.64 -0.83 -4.19
N GLN A 5 -2.22 -1.29 -3.10
CA GLN A 5 -3.61 -1.05 -2.75
C GLN A 5 -3.69 0.06 -1.71
N VAL A 6 -4.75 0.85 -1.77
CA VAL A 6 -5.04 1.90 -0.80
C VAL A 6 -6.32 1.52 -0.06
N ALA A 7 -6.33 1.69 1.25
CA ALA A 7 -7.53 1.61 2.07
C ALA A 7 -7.59 2.83 2.99
N THR A 8 -8.78 3.36 3.16
CA THR A 8 -9.09 4.40 4.16
C THR A 8 -9.95 3.80 5.25
N ILE A 9 -9.64 4.09 6.51
CA ILE A 9 -10.44 3.68 7.66
C ILE A 9 -10.91 4.95 8.37
N ALA A 10 -12.19 5.03 8.69
CA ALA A 10 -12.78 6.16 9.41
C ALA A 10 -13.81 5.68 10.44
N THR A 11 -14.08 6.53 11.44
CA THR A 11 -15.01 6.22 12.53
C THR A 11 -16.48 6.40 12.17
N ASP A 12 -16.76 6.91 10.96
CA ASP A 12 -18.12 7.07 10.46
C ASP A 12 -18.78 5.71 10.18
N ASP A 13 -20.11 5.70 10.22
CA ASP A 13 -20.86 4.53 9.80
C ASP A 13 -20.70 4.25 8.29
N HIS A 14 -21.07 3.05 7.88
CA HIS A 14 -20.88 2.60 6.52
C HIS A 14 -21.59 3.48 5.47
N HIS A 15 -22.79 3.96 5.78
CA HIS A 15 -23.58 4.77 4.83
C HIS A 15 -22.92 6.13 4.62
N THR A 16 -22.65 6.85 5.70
CA THR A 16 -21.95 8.15 5.68
C THR A 16 -20.61 8.06 4.95
N LEU A 17 -19.86 7.00 5.23
CA LEU A 17 -18.55 6.80 4.63
C LEU A 17 -18.63 6.53 3.11
N GLN A 18 -19.64 5.80 2.63
CA GLN A 18 -19.85 5.58 1.20
C GLN A 18 -20.30 6.86 0.48
N GLU A 19 -21.12 7.68 1.10
CA GLU A 19 -21.50 8.99 0.55
C GLU A 19 -20.28 9.90 0.43
N PHE A 20 -19.45 9.96 1.47
CA PHE A 20 -18.19 10.71 1.43
C PHE A 20 -17.26 10.19 0.33
N ARG A 21 -17.05 8.87 0.24
CA ARG A 21 -16.26 8.25 -0.81
C ARG A 21 -16.72 8.65 -2.21
N ALA A 22 -18.05 8.63 -2.43
CA ALA A 22 -18.64 9.00 -3.71
C ALA A 22 -18.43 10.51 -4.00
N SER A 23 -18.58 11.37 -2.98
CA SER A 23 -18.44 12.82 -3.13
C SER A 23 -17.02 13.25 -3.55
N VAL A 24 -15.99 12.52 -3.10
CA VAL A 24 -14.60 12.79 -3.46
C VAL A 24 -14.11 11.97 -4.68
N GLY A 25 -14.99 11.18 -5.28
CA GLY A 25 -14.67 10.35 -6.45
C GLY A 25 -13.61 9.27 -6.19
N ALA A 26 -13.47 8.81 -4.95
CA ALA A 26 -12.45 7.84 -4.58
C ALA A 26 -12.77 6.44 -5.13
N GLN A 27 -11.76 5.80 -5.76
CA GLN A 27 -11.89 4.47 -6.37
C GLN A 27 -11.33 3.33 -5.51
N TRP A 28 -10.70 3.66 -4.37
CA TRP A 28 -10.14 2.68 -3.45
C TRP A 28 -11.11 2.31 -2.32
N THR A 29 -10.70 1.36 -1.49
CA THR A 29 -11.51 0.81 -0.39
C THR A 29 -11.63 1.79 0.77
N PHE A 30 -12.87 1.96 1.28
CA PHE A 30 -13.18 2.65 2.52
C PHE A 30 -13.77 1.66 3.53
N LEU A 31 -13.22 1.65 4.74
CA LEU A 31 -13.59 0.76 5.82
C LEU A 31 -14.16 1.60 6.98
N SER A 32 -15.29 1.17 7.50
CA SER A 32 -16.02 1.81 8.59
C SER A 32 -15.63 1.19 9.93
N ASP A 33 -15.25 2.01 10.90
CA ASP A 33 -14.91 1.62 12.28
C ASP A 33 -15.75 2.39 13.32
N PRO A 34 -17.09 2.30 13.27
CA PRO A 34 -17.96 3.04 14.20
C PRO A 34 -17.81 2.56 15.65
N GLY A 35 -17.38 1.33 15.83
CA GLY A 35 -17.05 0.74 17.15
C GLY A 35 -15.69 1.17 17.69
N ARG A 36 -14.89 1.90 16.91
CA ARG A 36 -13.55 2.38 17.28
C ARG A 36 -12.56 1.30 17.65
N THR A 37 -12.73 0.11 17.08
CA THR A 37 -11.84 -1.02 17.34
C THR A 37 -10.43 -0.75 16.86
N VAL A 38 -10.29 -0.29 15.60
CA VAL A 38 -8.97 0.05 15.03
C VAL A 38 -8.36 1.25 15.73
N GLN A 39 -9.17 2.25 16.09
CA GLN A 39 -8.70 3.42 16.84
C GLN A 39 -8.07 3.01 18.18
N GLN A 40 -8.71 2.09 18.90
CA GLN A 40 -8.23 1.62 20.21
C GLN A 40 -7.03 0.68 20.08
N ASP A 41 -7.07 -0.26 19.14
CA ASP A 41 -6.00 -1.24 18.93
C ASP A 41 -4.68 -0.57 18.49
N LEU A 42 -4.76 0.53 17.75
CA LEU A 42 -3.60 1.30 17.31
C LEU A 42 -3.22 2.44 18.27
N ASP A 43 -3.99 2.69 19.31
CA ASP A 43 -3.83 3.81 20.26
C ASP A 43 -3.70 5.18 19.54
N ILE A 44 -4.64 5.44 18.63
CA ILE A 44 -4.67 6.65 17.80
C ILE A 44 -5.88 7.55 18.10
N GLN A 45 -6.40 7.46 19.30
CA GLN A 45 -7.49 8.30 19.78
C GLN A 45 -7.01 9.74 20.03
N GLU A 46 -7.82 10.73 19.64
CA GLU A 46 -7.60 12.13 19.99
C GLU A 46 -8.12 12.42 21.40
N TYR A 47 -7.24 12.36 22.38
CA TYR A 47 -7.57 12.47 23.80
C TYR A 47 -8.00 13.88 24.22
N THR A 48 -7.78 14.90 23.40
CA THR A 48 -8.18 16.29 23.70
C THR A 48 -9.60 16.60 23.25
N ASP A 49 -10.24 15.70 22.49
CA ASP A 49 -11.65 15.82 22.07
C ASP A 49 -12.47 14.58 22.46
N PRO A 50 -12.80 14.43 23.75
CA PRO A 50 -13.56 13.28 24.21
C PRO A 50 -15.03 13.29 23.76
N GLU A 51 -15.56 14.44 23.34
CA GLU A 51 -16.96 14.56 22.90
C GLU A 51 -17.16 13.90 21.54
N HIS A 52 -16.32 14.18 20.57
CA HIS A 52 -16.41 13.61 19.22
C HIS A 52 -15.61 12.33 19.07
N ASN A 53 -14.63 12.11 19.94
CA ASN A 53 -13.77 10.92 19.95
C ASN A 53 -13.22 10.57 18.56
N PRO A 54 -12.53 11.49 17.87
CA PRO A 54 -12.01 11.25 16.54
C PRO A 54 -10.73 10.44 16.57
N MET A 55 -10.37 9.85 15.43
CA MET A 55 -9.03 9.32 15.20
C MET A 55 -8.03 10.44 14.94
N ILE A 56 -6.84 10.37 15.52
CA ILE A 56 -5.71 11.12 15.03
C ILE A 56 -5.36 10.57 13.62
N PRO A 57 -5.34 11.42 12.58
CA PRO A 57 -5.04 10.95 11.24
C PRO A 57 -3.66 10.30 11.15
N HIS A 58 -3.61 9.06 10.73
CA HIS A 58 -2.36 8.35 10.47
C HIS A 58 -2.32 7.86 9.02
N THR A 59 -1.14 7.81 8.45
CA THR A 59 -0.89 7.13 7.18
C THR A 59 0.15 6.07 7.41
N LEU A 60 -0.19 4.84 7.08
CA LEU A 60 0.67 3.66 7.25
C LEU A 60 1.08 3.15 5.86
N VAL A 61 2.35 2.95 5.64
CA VAL A 61 2.85 2.18 4.51
C VAL A 61 3.17 0.77 4.99
N LEU A 62 2.53 -0.22 4.38
CA LEU A 62 2.60 -1.61 4.82
C LEU A 62 3.23 -2.47 3.72
N LYS A 63 4.08 -3.41 4.14
CA LYS A 63 4.58 -4.53 3.35
C LYS A 63 3.62 -5.72 3.46
N PRO A 64 3.76 -6.77 2.63
CA PRO A 64 3.00 -8.00 2.75
C PRO A 64 3.04 -8.58 4.16
N GLY A 65 1.91 -9.14 4.61
CA GLY A 65 1.74 -9.61 5.98
C GLY A 65 1.43 -8.50 6.99
N LEU A 66 1.01 -7.31 6.51
CA LEU A 66 0.69 -6.12 7.31
C LEU A 66 1.88 -5.60 8.13
N VAL A 67 3.10 -5.87 7.67
CA VAL A 67 4.31 -5.37 8.32
C VAL A 67 4.46 -3.88 8.04
N VAL A 68 4.54 -3.09 9.10
CA VAL A 68 4.69 -1.64 8.99
C VAL A 68 6.06 -1.29 8.40
N HIS A 69 6.07 -0.53 7.32
CA HIS A 69 7.27 0.04 6.71
C HIS A 69 7.50 1.47 7.18
N SER A 70 6.48 2.32 7.13
CA SER A 70 6.54 3.69 7.65
C SER A 70 5.19 4.13 8.22
N VAL A 71 5.26 5.10 9.15
CA VAL A 71 4.11 5.68 9.84
C VAL A 71 4.22 7.20 9.79
N TYR A 72 3.15 7.85 9.38
CA TYR A 72 3.00 9.30 9.42
C TYR A 72 1.87 9.65 10.38
N ASN A 73 2.20 10.43 11.42
CA ASN A 73 1.22 10.96 12.36
C ASN A 73 0.75 12.33 11.87
N GLY A 74 -0.50 12.39 11.45
CA GLY A 74 -1.12 13.59 10.88
C GLY A 74 -1.80 14.51 11.88
N TYR A 75 -1.46 14.44 13.17
CA TYR A 75 -1.99 15.33 14.22
C TYR A 75 -1.80 16.81 13.87
N TRP A 76 -0.62 17.12 13.32
CA TRP A 76 -0.31 18.46 12.78
C TRP A 76 -0.29 18.43 11.25
N PHE A 77 -0.47 19.57 10.61
CA PHE A 77 -0.44 19.69 9.14
C PHE A 77 0.81 19.10 8.50
N TRP A 78 1.97 19.32 9.13
CA TRP A 78 3.29 18.85 8.65
C TRP A 78 3.58 17.39 8.97
N GLY A 79 2.72 16.73 9.74
CA GLY A 79 2.83 15.30 10.01
C GLY A 79 2.22 14.42 8.92
N ARG A 80 1.51 15.01 7.97
CA ARG A 80 0.90 14.28 6.85
C ARG A 80 1.92 14.09 5.73
N PRO A 81 2.02 12.89 5.13
CA PRO A 81 2.97 12.66 4.05
C PRO A 81 2.55 13.43 2.79
N SER A 82 3.52 13.94 2.08
CA SER A 82 3.34 14.39 0.70
C SER A 82 3.22 13.18 -0.24
N VAL A 83 2.75 13.43 -1.47
CA VAL A 83 2.74 12.39 -2.52
C VAL A 83 4.17 11.89 -2.79
N TYR A 84 5.16 12.75 -2.65
CA TYR A 84 6.58 12.42 -2.85
C TYR A 84 7.09 11.46 -1.75
N ASP A 85 6.74 11.72 -0.48
CA ASP A 85 7.10 10.85 0.63
C ASP A 85 6.52 9.45 0.44
N LEU A 86 5.21 9.37 0.13
CA LEU A 86 4.55 8.09 -0.13
C LEU A 86 5.14 7.36 -1.33
N TRP A 87 5.51 8.09 -2.38
CA TRP A 87 6.14 7.49 -3.55
C TRP A 87 7.51 6.90 -3.20
N HIS A 88 8.31 7.59 -2.40
CA HIS A 88 9.60 7.12 -1.91
C HIS A 88 9.46 5.86 -1.07
N ASP A 89 8.55 5.89 -0.10
CA ASP A 89 8.32 4.75 0.79
C ASP A 89 7.83 3.52 0.03
N LEU A 90 6.90 3.70 -0.89
CA LEU A 90 6.39 2.61 -1.72
C LEU A 90 7.47 2.03 -2.63
N ARG A 91 8.38 2.85 -3.13
CA ARG A 91 9.55 2.34 -3.88
C ARG A 91 10.50 1.56 -2.98
N SER A 92 10.82 2.11 -1.79
CA SER A 92 11.67 1.45 -0.81
C SER A 92 11.08 0.10 -0.40
N ALA A 93 9.83 0.07 0.01
CA ALA A 93 9.14 -1.16 0.37
C ALA A 93 9.09 -2.18 -0.78
N THR A 94 8.87 -1.70 -2.01
CA THR A 94 8.82 -2.58 -3.18
C THR A 94 10.19 -3.15 -3.51
N SER A 95 11.27 -2.38 -3.42
CA SER A 95 12.63 -2.87 -3.70
C SER A 95 13.10 -3.92 -2.70
N GLU A 96 12.63 -3.85 -1.44
CA GLU A 96 12.89 -4.90 -0.44
C GLU A 96 12.18 -6.21 -0.77
N ILE A 97 10.94 -6.13 -1.28
CA ILE A 97 10.09 -7.30 -1.55
C ILE A 97 10.39 -7.90 -2.92
N ARG A 98 10.65 -7.03 -3.88
CA ARG A 98 10.84 -7.35 -5.30
C ARG A 98 12.05 -6.58 -5.85
N PRO A 99 13.28 -6.98 -5.45
CA PRO A 99 14.50 -6.35 -5.96
C PRO A 99 14.65 -6.47 -7.49
N ASP A 100 14.00 -7.46 -8.11
CA ASP A 100 13.92 -7.64 -9.55
C ASP A 100 13.08 -6.56 -10.28
N TRP A 101 12.31 -5.76 -9.55
CA TRP A 101 11.56 -4.61 -10.10
C TRP A 101 12.30 -3.28 -10.00
N ASP A 102 13.38 -3.25 -9.25
CA ASP A 102 14.24 -2.08 -9.18
C ASP A 102 15.27 -2.12 -10.32
N LEU A 103 15.05 -1.29 -11.34
CA LEU A 103 15.92 -1.21 -12.52
C LEU A 103 17.35 -0.78 -12.19
N SER A 104 17.60 -0.26 -10.99
CA SER A 104 18.91 0.09 -10.50
C SER A 104 19.67 -1.10 -9.87
N THR A 105 19.00 -2.24 -9.66
CA THR A 105 19.62 -3.44 -9.10
C THR A 105 20.70 -3.95 -10.05
N PRO A 106 21.98 -4.04 -9.61
CA PRO A 106 23.07 -4.46 -10.48
C PRO A 106 22.90 -5.89 -11.00
N GLY A 107 23.24 -6.10 -12.27
CA GLY A 107 23.30 -7.41 -12.90
C GLY A 107 21.93 -7.99 -13.32
N LEU A 108 20.82 -7.23 -13.22
CA LEU A 108 19.51 -7.71 -13.72
C LEU A 108 19.47 -7.77 -15.25
N ARG A 109 20.08 -6.79 -15.93
CA ARG A 109 20.15 -6.76 -17.39
C ARG A 109 20.97 -7.94 -17.92
N GLU A 110 22.15 -8.14 -17.35
CA GLU A 110 23.04 -9.22 -17.71
C GLU A 110 22.40 -10.60 -17.45
N ALA A 111 21.69 -10.75 -16.34
CA ALA A 111 20.94 -11.96 -16.03
C ALA A 111 19.84 -12.23 -17.06
N TRP A 112 19.10 -11.18 -17.46
CA TRP A 112 18.06 -11.30 -18.49
C TRP A 112 18.65 -11.72 -19.84
N ASP A 113 19.71 -11.04 -20.29
CA ASP A 113 20.38 -11.33 -21.57
C ASP A 113 21.01 -12.73 -21.59
N ALA A 114 21.51 -13.19 -20.42
CA ALA A 114 22.03 -14.54 -20.23
C ALA A 114 20.95 -15.61 -20.01
N GLN A 115 19.67 -15.25 -19.98
CA GLN A 115 18.55 -16.14 -19.64
C GLN A 115 18.67 -16.77 -18.24
N ASP A 116 19.37 -16.11 -17.32
CA ASP A 116 19.45 -16.50 -15.91
C ASP A 116 18.26 -15.91 -15.13
N TYR A 117 17.15 -16.61 -15.13
CA TYR A 117 15.94 -16.20 -14.43
C TYR A 117 15.97 -16.44 -12.92
N SER A 118 17.08 -16.90 -12.37
CA SER A 118 17.21 -17.13 -10.93
C SER A 118 17.07 -15.87 -10.07
N LYS A 119 17.32 -14.69 -10.67
CA LYS A 119 17.21 -13.38 -10.03
C LYS A 119 15.81 -12.76 -10.10
N PHE A 120 14.89 -13.38 -10.85
CA PHE A 120 13.54 -12.84 -11.05
C PHE A 120 12.53 -13.63 -10.24
N HIS A 121 11.81 -12.93 -9.37
CA HIS A 121 10.81 -13.53 -8.49
C HIS A 121 9.59 -14.02 -9.29
N GLY A 122 9.13 -15.24 -9.00
CA GLY A 122 7.96 -15.82 -9.63
C GLY A 122 8.15 -16.27 -11.08
N TRP A 123 9.37 -16.22 -11.62
CA TRP A 123 9.64 -16.77 -12.93
C TRP A 123 9.68 -18.29 -12.87
N ASP A 124 8.90 -18.95 -13.72
CA ASP A 124 8.95 -20.41 -13.81
C ASP A 124 10.20 -20.86 -14.59
N ARG A 125 11.12 -21.50 -13.88
CA ARG A 125 12.40 -21.98 -14.44
C ARG A 125 12.26 -23.20 -15.34
N ARG A 126 11.06 -23.81 -15.43
CA ARG A 126 10.84 -25.09 -16.14
C ARG A 126 10.80 -24.95 -17.65
N SER A 127 10.64 -23.73 -18.16
CA SER A 127 10.60 -23.48 -19.60
C SER A 127 11.25 -22.14 -19.93
N PRO A 128 12.35 -22.10 -20.72
CA PRO A 128 12.88 -20.85 -21.24
C PRO A 128 11.80 -20.09 -22.00
N GLY A 129 11.56 -18.82 -21.63
CA GLY A 129 10.53 -18.00 -22.24
C GLY A 129 9.14 -18.12 -21.63
N SER A 130 8.93 -18.90 -20.58
CA SER A 130 7.67 -18.92 -19.85
C SER A 130 7.41 -17.58 -19.14
N LYS A 131 6.15 -17.10 -19.21
CA LYS A 131 5.76 -15.88 -18.51
C LYS A 131 5.80 -16.08 -16.98
N PRO A 132 6.03 -15.03 -16.17
CA PRO A 132 5.95 -15.12 -14.72
C PRO A 132 4.60 -15.71 -14.29
N THR A 133 4.59 -16.55 -13.25
CA THR A 133 3.37 -17.18 -12.71
C THR A 133 2.31 -16.16 -12.26
N SER A 134 2.70 -14.91 -12.01
CA SER A 134 1.83 -13.80 -11.63
C SER A 134 1.28 -12.99 -12.82
N TYR A 135 1.59 -13.37 -14.05
CA TYR A 135 1.10 -12.66 -15.22
C TYR A 135 -0.34 -13.10 -15.52
N ILE A 136 -1.30 -12.24 -15.20
CA ILE A 136 -2.69 -12.38 -15.64
C ILE A 136 -2.77 -11.74 -17.03
N GLU A 137 -3.03 -12.52 -18.07
CA GLU A 137 -3.30 -11.98 -19.39
C GLU A 137 -4.54 -11.09 -19.31
N PRO A 138 -4.51 -9.86 -19.88
CA PRO A 138 -5.74 -9.10 -20.03
C PRO A 138 -6.70 -9.92 -20.89
N SER A 139 -7.89 -10.18 -20.36
CA SER A 139 -8.95 -10.86 -21.09
C SER A 139 -9.27 -10.06 -22.36
N THR A 140 -8.95 -10.62 -23.52
CA THR A 140 -9.44 -10.13 -24.80
C THR A 140 -10.95 -10.42 -24.86
N GLY A 141 -11.75 -9.43 -24.43
CA GLY A 141 -13.19 -9.38 -24.63
C GLY A 141 -13.54 -8.30 -25.62
#